data_35ef61a9d2cfc17db1ec09e649a6577a
#
_entry.id   35ef61a9d2cfc17db1ec09e649a6577a
#
_cell.length_a   1.000
_cell.length_b   1.000
_cell.length_c   1.000
_cell.angle_alpha   90.00
_cell.angle_beta   90.00
_cell.angle_gamma   90.00
#
_symmetry.space_group_name_H-M   'P 1'
#
loop_
_entity.id
_entity.type
_entity.pdbx_description
1 polymer ?
#
loop_
_entity_poly.entity_id
_entity_poly.type
_entity_poly.pdbx_seq_one_letter_code
_entity_poly.pdbx_strand_id
1 'polypeptide(L)'
;QNMPAGELTIPGLTIRAVETPLQTAQFELTLSLREAGDDIVGHLNYASALFDESTVRRYVTYWCRLLEGMTAGPANVSVARLPLLDEAERKQVVYAWNATERDYPIEQCIHQLFEAQV
;
A
#
# COMPACT_ATOMS: atom_id res chain seq x y z
N GLN A 1 0.96 5.29 -21.67
CA GLN A 1 0.87 5.19 -23.14
C GLN A 1 0.31 3.82 -23.46
N ASN A 2 -0.94 3.75 -23.92
CA ASN A 2 -1.53 2.53 -24.47
C ASN A 2 -0.89 2.26 -25.83
N MET A 3 0.22 1.55 -25.84
CA MET A 3 0.70 0.91 -27.06
C MET A 3 0.04 -0.46 -27.14
N PRO A 4 -0.73 -0.78 -28.19
CA PRO A 4 -1.23 -2.13 -28.37
C PRO A 4 -0.03 -3.09 -28.42
N ALA A 5 -0.07 -4.15 -27.61
CA ALA A 5 0.90 -5.22 -27.70
C ALA A 5 0.70 -5.89 -29.07
N GLY A 6 1.50 -5.51 -30.04
CA GLY A 6 1.53 -6.19 -31.35
C GLY A 6 2.02 -7.61 -31.09
N GLU A 7 1.20 -8.59 -31.36
CA GLU A 7 1.65 -9.98 -31.43
C GLU A 7 2.64 -10.09 -32.61
N LEU A 8 3.90 -10.21 -32.28
CA LEU A 8 4.93 -10.48 -33.30
C LEU A 8 4.83 -11.98 -33.63
N THR A 9 4.08 -12.30 -34.70
CA THR A 9 3.96 -13.67 -35.19
C THR A 9 4.96 -13.89 -36.35
N ILE A 10 5.98 -14.70 -36.08
CA ILE A 10 6.93 -15.14 -37.11
C ILE A 10 6.66 -16.61 -37.42
N PRO A 11 6.38 -16.99 -38.69
CA PRO A 11 6.12 -18.38 -39.04
C PRO A 11 7.27 -19.30 -38.59
N GLY A 12 6.93 -20.35 -37.84
CA GLY A 12 7.88 -21.34 -37.35
C GLY A 12 8.64 -20.94 -36.07
N LEU A 13 8.36 -19.78 -35.47
CA LEU A 13 8.96 -19.34 -34.21
C LEU A 13 7.90 -19.04 -33.18
N THR A 14 8.14 -19.53 -31.97
CA THR A 14 7.32 -19.17 -30.78
C THR A 14 8.09 -18.12 -29.98
N ILE A 15 7.55 -16.89 -29.91
CA ILE A 15 8.13 -15.79 -29.14
C ILE A 15 7.49 -15.80 -27.75
N ARG A 16 8.33 -15.85 -26.71
CA ARG A 16 7.90 -15.71 -25.33
C ARG A 16 8.56 -14.48 -24.72
N ALA A 17 7.77 -13.65 -24.07
CA ALA A 17 8.31 -12.58 -23.24
C ALA A 17 9.05 -13.19 -22.07
N VAL A 18 10.31 -12.81 -21.87
CA VAL A 18 11.08 -13.13 -20.67
C VAL A 18 11.07 -11.89 -19.80
N GLU A 19 10.45 -12.02 -18.62
CA GLU A 19 10.47 -10.95 -17.64
C GLU A 19 11.87 -10.90 -17.01
N THR A 20 12.58 -9.83 -17.31
CA THR A 20 13.86 -9.55 -16.67
C THR A 20 13.61 -8.58 -15.52
N PRO A 21 13.93 -8.93 -14.27
CA PRO A 21 13.78 -8.01 -13.15
C PRO A 21 14.58 -6.74 -13.41
N LEU A 22 13.93 -5.59 -13.35
CA LEU A 22 14.61 -4.31 -13.41
C LEU A 22 15.41 -4.14 -12.11
N GLN A 23 16.72 -4.11 -12.21
CA GLN A 23 17.63 -3.97 -11.06
C GLN A 23 17.83 -2.50 -10.63
N THR A 24 17.33 -1.55 -11.41
CA THR A 24 17.50 -0.13 -11.14
C THR A 24 16.13 0.56 -11.14
N ALA A 25 15.87 1.35 -10.10
CA ALA A 25 14.71 2.22 -10.04
C ALA A 25 15.11 3.62 -10.57
N GLN A 26 14.41 4.10 -11.60
CA GLN A 26 14.62 5.45 -12.13
C GLN A 26 13.94 6.50 -11.23
N PHE A 27 12.83 6.13 -10.60
CA PHE A 27 12.08 6.94 -9.65
C PHE A 27 12.00 6.19 -8.32
N GLU A 28 11.66 6.90 -7.26
CA GLU A 28 11.51 6.33 -5.92
C GLU A 28 10.50 5.18 -5.90
N LEU A 29 9.39 5.35 -6.64
CA LEU A 29 8.32 4.37 -6.77
C LEU A 29 7.68 4.49 -8.16
N THR A 30 7.53 3.37 -8.88
CA THR A 30 6.92 3.33 -10.21
C THR A 30 5.97 2.15 -10.32
N LEU A 31 4.69 2.43 -10.54
CA LEU A 31 3.67 1.41 -10.84
C LEU A 31 3.51 1.33 -12.36
N SER A 32 3.68 0.14 -12.93
CA SER A 32 3.43 -0.15 -14.33
C SER A 32 2.33 -1.19 -14.46
N LEU A 33 1.31 -0.88 -15.24
CA LEU A 33 0.15 -1.74 -15.48
C LEU A 33 0.01 -2.01 -16.95
N ARG A 34 -0.45 -3.22 -17.30
CA ARG A 34 -0.78 -3.60 -18.69
C ARG A 34 -1.99 -4.54 -18.69
N GLU A 35 -2.76 -4.50 -19.75
CA GLU A 35 -3.80 -5.48 -20.03
C GLU A 35 -3.17 -6.82 -20.46
N ALA A 36 -3.71 -7.92 -19.98
CA ALA A 36 -3.29 -9.27 -20.29
C ALA A 36 -4.53 -10.19 -20.40
N GLY A 37 -5.17 -10.18 -21.57
CA GLY A 37 -6.48 -10.82 -21.76
C GLY A 37 -7.54 -10.07 -20.98
N ASP A 38 -8.26 -10.77 -20.11
CA ASP A 38 -9.31 -10.22 -19.24
C ASP A 38 -8.75 -9.67 -17.91
N ASP A 39 -7.43 -9.77 -17.71
CA ASP A 39 -6.78 -9.35 -16.49
C ASP A 39 -5.95 -8.07 -16.68
N ILE A 40 -5.72 -7.34 -15.58
CA ILE A 40 -4.72 -6.29 -15.49
C ILE A 40 -3.56 -6.82 -14.67
N VAL A 41 -2.38 -6.91 -15.29
CA VAL A 41 -1.15 -7.30 -14.60
C VAL A 41 -0.22 -6.12 -14.46
N GLY A 42 0.54 -6.10 -13.36
CA GLY A 42 1.44 -4.99 -13.11
C GLY A 42 2.62 -5.36 -12.23
N HIS A 43 3.56 -4.44 -12.18
CA HIS A 43 4.67 -4.49 -11.27
C HIS A 43 4.92 -3.13 -10.64
N LEU A 44 5.39 -3.15 -9.40
CA LEU A 44 5.81 -1.98 -8.66
C LEU A 44 7.33 -2.02 -8.50
N ASN A 45 8.02 -1.10 -9.18
CA ASN A 45 9.46 -0.92 -9.04
C ASN A 45 9.72 0.17 -7.99
N TYR A 46 10.68 -0.05 -7.08
CA TYR A 46 10.96 0.88 -5.99
C TYR A 46 12.46 0.94 -5.64
N ALA A 47 12.86 2.07 -5.08
CA ALA A 47 14.21 2.27 -4.58
C ALA A 47 14.36 1.56 -3.22
N SER A 48 15.07 0.44 -3.17
CA SER A 48 15.27 -0.36 -1.95
C SER A 48 16.07 0.35 -0.85
N ALA A 49 16.73 1.47 -1.18
CA ALA A 49 17.36 2.35 -0.19
C ALA A 49 16.34 3.22 0.57
N LEU A 50 15.12 3.38 0.05
CA LEU A 50 14.08 4.24 0.63
C LEU A 50 12.90 3.44 1.21
N PHE A 51 12.63 2.26 0.69
CA PHE A 51 11.46 1.47 1.05
C PHE A 51 11.82 0.02 1.36
N ASP A 52 11.33 -0.49 2.46
CA ASP A 52 11.35 -1.92 2.74
C ASP A 52 10.33 -2.67 1.88
N GLU A 53 10.65 -3.88 1.49
CA GLU A 53 9.77 -4.75 0.71
C GLU A 53 8.39 -4.93 1.37
N SER A 54 8.34 -5.08 2.69
CA SER A 54 7.09 -5.21 3.45
C SER A 54 6.19 -3.99 3.31
N THR A 55 6.78 -2.79 3.26
CA THR A 55 6.06 -1.54 3.04
C THR A 55 5.48 -1.47 1.63
N VAL A 56 6.28 -1.85 0.63
CA VAL A 56 5.83 -1.86 -0.77
C VAL A 56 4.73 -2.90 -1.00
N ARG A 57 4.83 -4.10 -0.41
CA ARG A 57 3.76 -5.11 -0.45
C ARG A 57 2.45 -4.59 0.14
N ARG A 58 2.53 -3.85 1.25
CA ARG A 58 1.37 -3.21 1.86
C ARG A 58 0.74 -2.15 0.94
N TYR A 59 1.55 -1.35 0.23
CA TYR A 59 1.04 -0.39 -0.76
C TYR A 59 0.28 -1.09 -1.90
N VAL A 60 0.77 -2.22 -2.39
CA VAL A 60 0.05 -3.03 -3.39
C VAL A 60 -1.31 -3.50 -2.85
N THR A 61 -1.35 -3.98 -1.60
CA THR A 61 -2.60 -4.39 -0.95
C THR A 61 -3.58 -3.22 -0.83
N TYR A 62 -3.12 -2.05 -0.43
CA TYR A 62 -3.97 -0.85 -0.35
C TYR A 62 -4.48 -0.42 -1.71
N TRP A 63 -3.65 -0.49 -2.74
CA TRP A 63 -4.04 -0.21 -4.11
C TRP A 63 -5.15 -1.13 -4.59
N CYS A 64 -5.00 -2.44 -4.40
CA CYS A 64 -6.04 -3.41 -4.76
C CYS A 64 -7.36 -3.14 -4.02
N ARG A 65 -7.32 -2.86 -2.72
CA ARG A 65 -8.53 -2.51 -1.95
C ARG A 65 -9.21 -1.25 -2.44
N LEU A 66 -8.45 -0.23 -2.81
CA LEU A 66 -9.02 0.98 -3.39
C LEU A 66 -9.74 0.68 -4.70
N LEU A 67 -9.13 -0.11 -5.59
CA LEU A 67 -9.76 -0.53 -6.86
C LEU A 67 -11.03 -1.34 -6.62
N GLU A 68 -11.00 -2.31 -5.71
CA GLU A 68 -12.18 -3.09 -5.31
C GLU A 68 -13.28 -2.16 -4.75
N GLY A 69 -12.93 -1.22 -3.88
CA GLY A 69 -13.87 -0.25 -3.32
C GLY A 69 -14.48 0.68 -4.38
N MET A 70 -13.71 1.04 -5.41
CA MET A 70 -14.18 1.85 -6.54
C MET A 70 -15.15 1.09 -7.44
N THR A 71 -14.94 -0.23 -7.62
CA THR A 71 -15.77 -1.06 -8.51
C THR A 71 -16.99 -1.64 -7.82
N ALA A 72 -16.93 -1.93 -6.51
CA ALA A 72 -18.02 -2.51 -5.73
C ALA A 72 -19.08 -1.52 -5.25
N GLY A 73 -18.73 -0.21 -5.22
CA GLY A 73 -19.58 0.86 -4.69
C GLY A 73 -20.35 1.62 -5.76
N PRO A 74 -21.26 2.54 -5.34
CA PRO A 74 -21.91 3.47 -6.26
C PRO A 74 -20.88 4.35 -6.97
N ALA A 75 -21.13 4.68 -8.24
CA ALA A 75 -20.21 5.44 -9.09
C ALA A 75 -19.79 6.85 -8.56
N ASN A 76 -20.48 7.34 -7.54
CA ASN A 76 -20.28 8.66 -6.94
C ASN A 76 -19.69 8.62 -5.51
N VAL A 77 -19.08 7.51 -5.11
CA VAL A 77 -18.41 7.41 -3.80
C VAL A 77 -17.24 8.38 -3.75
N SER A 78 -17.20 9.20 -2.70
CA SER A 78 -16.04 10.06 -2.47
C SER A 78 -14.78 9.23 -2.20
N VAL A 79 -13.66 9.64 -2.80
CA VAL A 79 -12.33 8.99 -2.59
C VAL A 79 -11.97 8.89 -1.10
N ALA A 80 -12.35 9.90 -0.30
CA ALA A 80 -12.12 9.90 1.15
C ALA A 80 -12.89 8.81 1.92
N ARG A 81 -13.86 8.15 1.29
CA ARG A 81 -14.65 7.06 1.88
C ARG A 81 -14.23 5.67 1.41
N LEU A 82 -13.31 5.58 0.48
CA LEU A 82 -12.82 4.30 0.01
C LEU A 82 -12.02 3.59 1.13
N PRO A 83 -12.20 2.27 1.32
CA PRO A 83 -11.49 1.52 2.34
C PRO A 83 -10.02 1.38 1.96
N LEU A 84 -9.12 1.89 2.77
CA LEU A 84 -7.67 1.73 2.61
C LEU A 84 -7.14 0.60 3.50
N LEU A 85 -7.53 0.63 4.78
CA LEU A 85 -7.06 -0.31 5.80
C LEU A 85 -8.03 -1.48 5.94
N ASP A 86 -7.50 -2.66 6.29
CA ASP A 86 -8.38 -3.74 6.76
C ASP A 86 -8.85 -3.48 8.21
N GLU A 87 -9.75 -4.34 8.69
CA GLU A 87 -10.31 -4.18 10.03
C GLU A 87 -9.25 -4.36 11.13
N ALA A 88 -8.24 -5.20 10.92
CA ALA A 88 -7.17 -5.42 11.87
C ALA A 88 -6.23 -4.21 11.93
N GLU A 89 -5.82 -3.70 10.79
CA GLU A 89 -5.01 -2.48 10.68
C GLU A 89 -5.76 -1.27 11.25
N ARG A 90 -7.06 -1.16 10.93
CA ARG A 90 -7.91 -0.10 11.47
C ARG A 90 -7.99 -0.16 13.00
N LYS A 91 -8.20 -1.35 13.56
CA LYS A 91 -8.20 -1.55 15.02
C LYS A 91 -6.86 -1.19 15.64
N GLN A 92 -5.77 -1.56 15.00
CA GLN A 92 -4.44 -1.22 15.47
C GLN A 92 -4.20 0.29 15.52
N VAL A 93 -4.49 1.00 14.42
CA VAL A 93 -4.24 2.45 14.31
C VAL A 93 -5.20 3.26 15.19
N VAL A 94 -6.50 2.90 15.20
CA VAL A 94 -7.52 3.70 15.86
C VAL A 94 -7.61 3.40 17.36
N TYR A 95 -7.41 2.14 17.77
CA TYR A 95 -7.61 1.73 19.16
C TYR A 95 -6.31 1.32 19.85
N ALA A 96 -5.55 0.36 19.31
CA ALA A 96 -4.40 -0.18 20.02
C ALA A 96 -3.29 0.86 20.24
N TRP A 97 -2.98 1.66 19.22
CA TRP A 97 -1.97 2.72 19.34
C TRP A 97 -2.45 3.93 20.15
N ASN A 98 -3.76 4.07 20.32
CA ASN A 98 -4.36 5.13 21.14
C ASN A 98 -4.76 4.66 22.55
N ALA A 99 -4.49 3.41 22.91
CA ALA A 99 -4.69 2.89 24.25
C ALA A 99 -3.56 3.41 25.19
N THR A 100 -3.53 4.72 25.38
CA THR A 100 -2.51 5.42 26.19
C THR A 100 -3.02 5.83 27.56
N GLU A 101 -4.23 5.40 27.92
CA GLU A 101 -4.81 5.67 29.21
C GLU A 101 -3.93 5.11 30.32
N ARG A 102 -3.60 5.94 31.30
CA ARG A 102 -2.87 5.58 32.51
C ARG A 102 -3.53 6.22 33.71
N ASP A 103 -3.56 5.49 34.80
CA ASP A 103 -3.96 6.06 36.09
C ASP A 103 -2.88 7.03 36.57
N TYR A 104 -3.27 8.28 36.73
CA TYR A 104 -2.43 9.31 37.32
C TYR A 104 -3.01 9.71 38.67
N PRO A 105 -2.20 9.99 39.65
CA PRO A 105 -2.66 10.47 41.00
C PRO A 105 -3.20 11.89 40.86
N ILE A 106 -4.46 12.02 40.41
CA ILE A 106 -5.14 13.30 40.10
C ILE A 106 -5.22 14.19 41.38
N GLU A 107 -5.23 13.58 42.56
CA GLU A 107 -5.31 14.27 43.83
C GLU A 107 -3.98 14.88 44.29
N GLN A 108 -2.87 14.61 43.61
CA GLN A 108 -1.54 15.11 43.96
C GLN A 108 -1.12 16.26 43.05
N CYS A 109 -0.59 17.32 43.66
CA CYS A 109 0.03 18.40 42.91
C CYS A 109 1.40 17.96 42.36
N ILE A 110 1.85 18.60 41.25
CA ILE A 110 3.10 18.24 40.57
C ILE A 110 4.33 18.27 41.49
N HIS A 111 4.39 19.22 42.46
CA HIS A 111 5.49 19.28 43.43
C HIS A 111 5.51 18.09 44.37
N GLN A 112 4.33 17.56 44.79
CA GLN A 112 4.23 16.36 45.59
C GLN A 112 4.68 15.10 44.85
N LEU A 113 4.36 15.02 43.57
CA LEU A 113 4.85 13.94 42.71
C LEU A 113 6.38 13.99 42.51
N PHE A 114 6.94 15.19 42.45
CA PHE A 114 8.39 15.39 42.35
C PHE A 114 9.06 14.99 43.67
N GLU A 115 8.55 15.47 44.83
CA GLU A 115 9.08 15.16 46.15
C GLU A 115 9.06 13.66 46.46
N ALA A 116 8.07 12.91 45.93
CA ALA A 116 7.98 11.46 46.08
C ALA A 116 9.04 10.67 45.26
N GLN A 117 9.73 11.31 44.33
CA GLN A 117 10.77 10.70 43.49
C GLN A 117 12.20 11.01 43.97
N VAL A 118 12.35 11.91 44.93
CA VAL A 118 13.64 12.31 45.50
C VAL A 118 13.88 11.58 46.83
#